data_ede5da033331f8a42ae9759fd232bbda
#
_entry.id   ede5da033331f8a42ae9759fd232bbda
#
_cell.length_a   1.000
_cell.length_b   1.000
_cell.length_c   1.000
_cell.angle_alpha   90.00
_cell.angle_beta   90.00
_cell.angle_gamma   90.00
#
_symmetry.space_group_name_H-M   'P 1'
#
loop_
_entity.id
_entity.type
_entity.pdbx_description
1 polymer ?
#
loop_
_entity_poly.entity_id
_entity_poly.type
_entity_poly.pdbx_seq_one_letter_code
_entity_poly.pdbx_strand_id
1 'polypeptide(L)'
;MVIEPQLPAAALSALAELCRRYGRALYVAEPCGHMVPDARVVVSTALSGGTLRQRLRDACRRFEARRLALDLACVRMDFSLPAPYGTGTALTPQQLTELRGRRTVFFSPELCARYFTYEQSGMTHFVLFDDGDTLHRKIALGTELGIPAGFLALPEAMEALPRLLGKG
;
A
#
# COMPACT_ATOMS: atom_id res chain seq x y z
N MET A 1 8.74 7.38 10.79
CA MET A 1 8.29 6.29 11.69
C MET A 1 6.77 6.32 11.69
N VAL A 2 6.14 5.26 11.21
CA VAL A 2 4.68 5.07 11.27
C VAL A 2 4.38 4.34 12.57
N ILE A 3 3.47 4.89 13.37
CA ILE A 3 3.11 4.33 14.68
C ILE A 3 1.89 3.42 14.50
N GLU A 4 2.07 2.16 14.87
CA GLU A 4 1.02 1.15 14.86
C GLU A 4 0.11 1.21 16.11
N PRO A 5 -1.08 0.59 16.09
CA PRO A 5 -2.15 0.79 17.08
C PRO A 5 -1.88 0.23 18.49
N GLN A 6 -0.65 -0.10 18.82
CA GLN A 6 -0.27 -0.69 20.13
C GLN A 6 0.11 0.34 21.19
N LEU A 7 0.21 1.63 20.86
CA LEU A 7 0.54 2.67 21.82
C LEU A 7 -0.72 3.19 22.55
N PRO A 8 -0.66 3.39 23.88
CA PRO A 8 -1.74 4.03 24.62
C PRO A 8 -2.05 5.43 24.08
N ALA A 9 -3.30 5.84 24.10
CA ALA A 9 -3.75 7.16 23.59
C ALA A 9 -2.97 8.32 24.22
N ALA A 10 -2.67 8.22 25.52
CA ALA A 10 -1.88 9.23 26.24
C ALA A 10 -0.45 9.37 25.67
N ALA A 11 0.20 8.27 25.31
CA ALA A 11 1.53 8.29 24.70
C ALA A 11 1.51 8.90 23.31
N LEU A 12 0.47 8.60 22.51
CA LEU A 12 0.26 9.22 21.18
C LEU A 12 0.06 10.73 21.28
N SER A 13 -0.75 11.18 22.25
CA SER A 13 -0.99 12.61 22.49
C SER A 13 0.29 13.34 22.93
N ALA A 14 1.07 12.74 23.83
CA ALA A 14 2.34 13.30 24.26
C ALA A 14 3.35 13.41 23.09
N LEU A 15 3.41 12.39 22.24
CA LEU A 15 4.26 12.39 21.06
C LEU A 15 3.81 13.44 20.02
N ALA A 16 2.51 13.63 19.84
CA ALA A 16 1.95 14.65 18.95
C ALA A 16 2.35 16.06 19.43
N GLU A 17 2.23 16.32 20.74
CA GLU A 17 2.66 17.57 21.34
C GLU A 17 4.15 17.84 21.14
N LEU A 18 4.98 16.82 21.35
CA LEU A 18 6.42 16.88 21.13
C LEU A 18 6.73 17.20 19.65
N CYS A 19 6.11 16.51 18.71
CA CYS A 19 6.27 16.74 17.28
C CYS A 19 5.88 18.18 16.91
N ARG A 20 4.76 18.67 17.41
CA ARG A 20 4.29 20.05 17.20
C ARG A 20 5.29 21.07 17.74
N ARG A 21 5.79 20.87 18.96
CA ARG A 21 6.77 21.76 19.59
C ARG A 21 8.06 21.88 18.79
N TYR A 22 8.49 20.81 18.13
CA TYR A 22 9.71 20.78 17.30
C TYR A 22 9.45 20.96 15.81
N GLY A 23 8.24 21.35 15.40
CA GLY A 23 7.88 21.56 14.00
C GLY A 23 8.02 20.30 13.14
N ARG A 24 7.76 19.10 13.73
CA ARG A 24 7.87 17.80 13.05
C ARG A 24 6.49 17.22 12.77
N ALA A 25 6.33 16.64 11.58
CA ALA A 25 5.11 15.90 11.23
C ALA A 25 5.10 14.54 11.94
N LEU A 26 4.00 14.25 12.62
CA LEU A 26 3.70 12.91 13.12
C LEU A 26 2.87 12.14 12.08
N TYR A 27 3.24 10.90 11.80
CA TYR A 27 2.48 10.00 10.95
C TYR A 27 1.99 8.82 11.78
N VAL A 28 0.71 8.50 11.66
CA VAL A 28 0.07 7.41 12.40
C VAL A 28 -0.64 6.47 11.43
N ALA A 29 -0.75 5.20 11.81
CA ALA A 29 -1.58 4.25 11.07
C ALA A 29 -3.06 4.66 11.10
N GLU A 30 -3.82 4.27 10.09
CA GLU A 30 -5.23 4.65 9.90
C GLU A 30 -6.12 4.46 11.15
N PRO A 31 -6.02 3.35 11.92
CA PRO A 31 -6.81 3.18 13.14
C PRO A 31 -6.55 4.27 14.21
N CYS A 32 -5.36 4.85 14.23
CA CYS A 32 -4.99 5.90 15.17
C CYS A 32 -5.35 7.32 14.69
N GLY A 33 -5.84 7.47 13.46
CA GLY A 33 -6.06 8.78 12.82
C GLY A 33 -7.07 9.69 13.53
N HIS A 34 -8.04 9.12 14.23
CA HIS A 34 -9.01 9.88 15.03
C HIS A 34 -8.50 10.27 16.42
N MET A 35 -7.49 9.55 16.92
CA MET A 35 -6.93 9.80 18.26
C MET A 35 -6.01 11.02 18.30
N VAL A 36 -5.45 11.41 17.13
CA VAL A 36 -4.47 12.49 17.01
C VAL A 36 -4.85 13.39 15.82
N PRO A 37 -5.71 14.40 16.02
CA PRO A 37 -6.23 15.25 14.93
C PRO A 37 -5.16 15.94 14.09
N ASP A 38 -4.04 16.33 14.69
CA ASP A 38 -2.94 17.03 14.02
C ASP A 38 -1.96 16.10 13.30
N ALA A 39 -2.06 14.77 13.50
CA ALA A 39 -1.20 13.82 12.82
C ALA A 39 -1.64 13.58 11.37
N ARG A 40 -0.69 13.22 10.54
CA ARG A 40 -0.96 12.67 9.20
C ARG A 40 -1.28 11.19 9.31
N VAL A 41 -2.20 10.72 8.49
CA VAL A 41 -2.70 9.35 8.53
C VAL A 41 -2.17 8.58 7.32
N VAL A 42 -1.51 7.47 7.60
CA VAL A 42 -0.96 6.59 6.56
C VAL A 42 -2.00 5.56 6.17
N VAL A 43 -2.33 5.52 4.87
CA VAL A 43 -3.32 4.63 4.28
C VAL A 43 -2.64 3.67 3.31
N SER A 44 -2.81 2.38 3.54
CA SER A 44 -2.22 1.36 2.68
C SER A 44 -2.89 1.31 1.30
N THR A 45 -2.05 1.16 0.27
CA THR A 45 -2.47 0.90 -1.11
C THR A 45 -2.51 -0.59 -1.44
N ALA A 46 -2.17 -1.47 -0.51
CA ALA A 46 -2.29 -2.91 -0.66
C ALA A 46 -3.75 -3.34 -0.47
N LEU A 47 -4.35 -3.89 -1.52
CA LEU A 47 -5.71 -4.41 -1.51
C LEU A 47 -5.73 -5.81 -2.10
N SER A 48 -6.55 -6.68 -1.51
CA SER A 48 -6.89 -8.00 -2.07
C SER A 48 -8.31 -8.04 -2.66
N GLY A 49 -9.07 -6.94 -2.56
CA GLY A 49 -10.43 -6.83 -3.10
C GLY A 49 -10.97 -5.40 -3.03
N GLY A 50 -12.09 -5.16 -3.70
CA GLY A 50 -12.66 -3.82 -3.85
C GLY A 50 -11.88 -2.95 -4.84
N THR A 51 -12.04 -1.63 -4.76
CA THR A 51 -11.34 -0.69 -5.64
C THR A 51 -10.46 0.27 -4.85
N LEU A 52 -9.20 0.45 -5.29
CA LEU A 52 -8.27 1.37 -4.64
C LEU A 52 -8.81 2.81 -4.65
N ARG A 53 -9.43 3.23 -5.74
CA ARG A 53 -10.04 4.57 -5.85
C ARG A 53 -11.10 4.80 -4.78
N GLN A 54 -12.01 3.83 -4.57
CA GLN A 54 -13.03 3.95 -3.53
C GLN A 54 -12.41 3.97 -2.14
N ARG A 55 -11.48 3.08 -1.88
CA ARG A 55 -10.72 3.02 -0.61
C ARG A 55 -10.09 4.37 -0.24
N LEU A 56 -9.40 5.00 -1.19
CA LEU A 56 -8.76 6.30 -0.96
C LEU A 56 -9.78 7.45 -0.83
N ARG A 57 -10.87 7.44 -1.61
CA ARG A 57 -11.95 8.42 -1.44
C ARG A 57 -12.58 8.35 -0.06
N ASP A 58 -12.81 7.14 0.46
CA ASP A 58 -13.38 6.96 1.80
C ASP A 58 -12.41 7.43 2.89
N ALA A 59 -11.10 7.21 2.71
CA ALA A 59 -10.08 7.76 3.59
C ALA A 59 -10.07 9.30 3.54
N CYS A 60 -10.17 9.92 2.35
CA CYS A 60 -10.26 11.37 2.19
C CYS A 60 -11.49 11.97 2.89
N ARG A 61 -12.63 11.25 2.86
CA ARG A 61 -13.85 11.69 3.58
C ARG A 61 -13.68 11.65 5.10
N ARG A 62 -12.96 10.65 5.62
CA ARG A 62 -12.74 10.48 7.06
C ARG A 62 -11.69 11.40 7.64
N PHE A 63 -10.62 11.68 6.91
CA PHE A 63 -9.42 12.34 7.46
C PHE A 63 -9.02 13.62 6.74
N GLU A 64 -9.69 14.00 5.66
CA GLU A 64 -9.28 15.02 4.70
C GLU A 64 -7.99 14.65 3.93
N ALA A 65 -7.98 14.90 2.60
CA ALA A 65 -6.88 14.50 1.73
C ALA A 65 -5.51 15.05 2.18
N ARG A 66 -5.47 16.28 2.65
CA ARG A 66 -4.23 16.95 3.11
C ARG A 66 -3.55 16.28 4.31
N ARG A 67 -4.32 15.51 5.10
CA ARG A 67 -3.81 14.75 6.25
C ARG A 67 -3.33 13.37 5.86
N LEU A 68 -3.63 12.90 4.65
CA LEU A 68 -3.28 11.56 4.23
C LEU A 68 -1.85 11.47 3.70
N ALA A 69 -1.28 10.29 3.85
CA ALA A 69 -0.10 9.83 3.13
C ALA A 69 -0.34 8.38 2.67
N LEU A 70 0.10 8.06 1.46
CA LEU A 70 0.00 6.70 0.94
C LEU A 70 1.12 5.83 1.52
N ASP A 71 0.79 4.62 1.97
CA ASP A 71 1.74 3.52 2.06
C ASP A 71 1.75 2.79 0.72
N LEU A 72 2.79 3.02 -0.07
CA LEU A 72 3.00 2.42 -1.38
C LEU A 72 3.63 1.04 -1.22
N ALA A 73 2.88 0.12 -0.62
CA ALA A 73 3.31 -1.25 -0.45
C ALA A 73 3.58 -1.90 -1.81
N CYS A 74 4.74 -2.52 -1.97
CA CYS A 74 5.07 -3.35 -3.12
C CYS A 74 4.50 -4.75 -2.90
N VAL A 75 3.24 -4.95 -3.24
CA VAL A 75 2.55 -6.23 -3.06
C VAL A 75 3.21 -7.31 -3.91
N ARG A 76 3.44 -8.47 -3.32
CA ARG A 76 3.83 -9.72 -3.97
C ARG A 76 3.24 -10.88 -3.19
N MET A 77 2.04 -11.30 -3.57
CA MET A 77 1.25 -12.27 -2.82
C MET A 77 0.72 -13.38 -3.72
N ASP A 78 0.81 -14.60 -3.27
CA ASP A 78 0.20 -15.79 -3.89
C ASP A 78 -0.97 -16.27 -3.02
N PHE A 79 -2.14 -16.38 -3.63
CA PHE A 79 -3.38 -16.82 -3.00
C PHE A 79 -3.79 -18.15 -3.60
N SER A 80 -3.87 -19.22 -2.78
CA SER A 80 -4.52 -20.46 -3.17
C SER A 80 -6.04 -20.28 -3.12
N LEU A 81 -6.73 -20.51 -4.22
CA LEU A 81 -8.17 -20.32 -4.33
C LEU A 81 -8.95 -21.60 -3.96
N PRO A 82 -10.07 -21.48 -3.24
CA PRO A 82 -10.67 -20.26 -2.71
C PRO A 82 -9.89 -19.67 -1.52
N ALA A 83 -9.76 -18.33 -1.48
CA ALA A 83 -9.10 -17.59 -0.40
C ALA A 83 -10.14 -16.74 0.38
N PRO A 84 -11.05 -17.33 1.15
CA PRO A 84 -12.21 -16.64 1.73
C PRO A 84 -11.83 -15.50 2.69
N TYR A 85 -10.63 -15.58 3.29
CA TYR A 85 -10.14 -14.56 4.23
C TYR A 85 -9.09 -13.64 3.62
N GLY A 86 -8.84 -13.73 2.30
CA GLY A 86 -7.82 -12.95 1.61
C GLY A 86 -6.39 -13.20 2.11
N THR A 87 -6.16 -14.32 2.80
CA THR A 87 -4.82 -14.71 3.27
C THR A 87 -4.05 -15.33 2.12
N GLY A 88 -2.87 -14.78 1.85
CA GLY A 88 -1.93 -15.28 0.84
C GLY A 88 -0.53 -15.42 1.40
N THR A 89 0.34 -16.04 0.65
CA THR A 89 1.76 -16.18 0.97
C THR A 89 2.56 -15.07 0.29
N ALA A 90 3.37 -14.36 1.05
CA ALA A 90 4.26 -13.34 0.49
C ALA A 90 5.35 -14.00 -0.36
N LEU A 91 5.62 -13.43 -1.53
CA LEU A 91 6.64 -13.92 -2.46
C LEU A 91 7.87 -13.00 -2.40
N THR A 92 9.04 -13.62 -2.47
CA THR A 92 10.27 -12.90 -2.78
C THR A 92 10.28 -12.46 -4.25
N PRO A 93 11.08 -11.45 -4.64
CA PRO A 93 11.24 -11.07 -6.05
C PRO A 93 11.66 -12.25 -6.94
N GLN A 94 12.54 -13.10 -6.44
CA GLN A 94 12.99 -14.29 -7.18
C GLN A 94 11.85 -15.28 -7.40
N GLN A 95 11.09 -15.61 -6.36
CA GLN A 95 9.92 -16.50 -6.46
C GLN A 95 8.87 -15.96 -7.44
N LEU A 96 8.58 -14.65 -7.38
CA LEU A 96 7.67 -14.01 -8.33
C LEU A 96 8.18 -14.18 -9.78
N THR A 97 9.47 -13.98 -10.03
CA THR A 97 10.08 -14.10 -11.34
C THR A 97 9.99 -15.53 -11.87
N GLU A 98 10.29 -16.53 -11.03
CA GLU A 98 10.18 -17.95 -11.36
C GLU A 98 8.74 -18.35 -11.67
N LEU A 99 7.78 -17.98 -10.79
CA LEU A 99 6.36 -18.27 -10.99
C LEU A 99 5.80 -17.55 -12.21
N ARG A 100 6.17 -16.32 -12.45
CA ARG A 100 5.73 -15.56 -13.62
C ARG A 100 6.16 -16.25 -14.92
N GLY A 101 7.45 -16.61 -15.06
CA GLY A 101 7.99 -17.27 -16.24
C GLY A 101 7.49 -16.65 -17.54
N ARG A 102 6.82 -17.49 -18.39
CA ARG A 102 6.17 -17.06 -19.65
C ARG A 102 4.66 -16.86 -19.53
N ARG A 103 4.10 -16.80 -18.31
CA ARG A 103 2.67 -16.62 -18.11
C ARG A 103 2.18 -15.25 -18.56
N THR A 104 0.96 -15.21 -19.07
CA THR A 104 0.31 -13.94 -19.40
C THR A 104 -0.01 -13.19 -18.12
N VAL A 105 0.45 -11.94 -18.06
CA VAL A 105 0.20 -11.04 -16.93
C VAL A 105 -0.90 -10.06 -17.32
N PHE A 106 -1.87 -9.90 -16.44
CA PHE A 106 -2.99 -8.97 -16.58
C PHE A 106 -2.83 -7.78 -15.63
N PHE A 107 -3.56 -6.72 -15.89
CA PHE A 107 -3.69 -5.56 -15.02
C PHE A 107 -5.11 -5.44 -14.50
N SER A 108 -5.27 -5.28 -13.17
CA SER A 108 -6.55 -4.95 -12.55
C SER A 108 -6.64 -3.45 -12.29
N PRO A 109 -7.52 -2.72 -13.00
CA PRO A 109 -7.77 -1.31 -12.73
C PRO A 109 -8.31 -1.06 -11.33
N GLU A 110 -9.11 -1.99 -10.81
CA GLU A 110 -9.74 -1.91 -9.48
C GLU A 110 -8.68 -1.93 -8.38
N LEU A 111 -7.79 -2.90 -8.42
CA LEU A 111 -6.72 -3.06 -7.44
C LEU A 111 -5.52 -2.14 -7.72
N CYS A 112 -5.44 -1.62 -8.94
CA CYS A 112 -4.26 -0.91 -9.45
C CYS A 112 -2.99 -1.75 -9.30
N ALA A 113 -3.08 -3.04 -9.64
CA ALA A 113 -2.02 -4.04 -9.49
C ALA A 113 -2.02 -5.01 -10.66
N ARG A 114 -0.93 -5.73 -10.85
CA ARG A 114 -0.84 -6.81 -11.84
C ARG A 114 -1.16 -8.15 -11.22
N TYR A 115 -1.63 -9.08 -12.06
CA TYR A 115 -1.89 -10.43 -11.62
C TYR A 115 -1.70 -11.46 -12.74
N PHE A 116 -1.52 -12.71 -12.35
CA PHE A 116 -1.66 -13.88 -13.20
C PHE A 116 -2.18 -15.05 -12.37
N THR A 117 -2.64 -16.10 -13.04
CA THR A 117 -3.10 -17.34 -12.40
C THR A 117 -2.27 -18.52 -12.87
N TYR A 118 -2.19 -19.55 -12.04
CA TYR A 118 -1.58 -20.83 -12.38
C TYR A 118 -2.22 -21.97 -11.59
N GLU A 119 -2.03 -23.21 -12.08
CA GLU A 119 -2.47 -24.40 -11.41
C GLU A 119 -1.29 -25.12 -10.79
N GLN A 120 -1.44 -25.55 -9.52
CA GLN A 120 -0.45 -26.36 -8.82
C GLN A 120 -1.14 -27.32 -7.86
N SER A 121 -0.79 -28.61 -7.93
CA SER A 121 -1.35 -29.66 -7.06
C SER A 121 -2.88 -29.72 -7.05
N GLY A 122 -3.51 -29.40 -8.20
CA GLY A 122 -4.97 -29.41 -8.35
C GLY A 122 -5.68 -28.18 -7.75
N MET A 123 -4.94 -27.17 -7.34
CA MET A 123 -5.47 -25.90 -6.85
C MET A 123 -5.12 -24.76 -7.81
N THR A 124 -6.07 -23.86 -8.00
CA THR A 124 -5.84 -22.61 -8.72
C THR A 124 -5.17 -21.60 -7.80
N HIS A 125 -4.09 -21.01 -8.25
CA HIS A 125 -3.36 -19.93 -7.59
C HIS A 125 -3.60 -18.63 -8.31
N PHE A 126 -3.74 -17.54 -7.53
CA PHE A 126 -3.85 -16.16 -8.00
C PHE A 126 -2.70 -15.36 -7.41
N VAL A 127 -1.79 -14.91 -8.28
CA VAL A 127 -0.65 -14.09 -7.86
C VAL A 127 -0.95 -12.63 -8.15
N LEU A 128 -0.93 -11.80 -7.10
CA LEU A 128 -1.10 -10.35 -7.16
C LEU A 128 0.23 -9.67 -6.88
N PHE A 129 0.64 -8.72 -7.71
CA PHE A 129 1.90 -8.03 -7.51
C PHE A 129 1.92 -6.61 -8.06
N ASP A 130 2.81 -5.80 -7.50
CA ASP A 130 3.14 -4.47 -7.97
C ASP A 130 4.43 -4.47 -8.79
N ASP A 131 4.48 -3.55 -9.74
CA ASP A 131 5.69 -3.14 -10.46
C ASP A 131 5.80 -1.61 -10.50
N GLY A 132 6.82 -1.08 -11.16
CA GLY A 132 7.03 0.36 -11.27
C GLY A 132 5.85 1.10 -11.90
N ASP A 133 5.16 0.50 -12.87
CA ASP A 133 4.01 1.12 -13.53
C ASP A 133 2.79 1.18 -12.61
N THR A 134 2.53 0.12 -11.84
CA THR A 134 1.42 0.09 -10.88
C THR A 134 1.63 1.07 -9.74
N LEU A 135 2.86 1.15 -9.21
CA LEU A 135 3.22 2.14 -8.19
C LEU A 135 3.08 3.57 -8.70
N HIS A 136 3.51 3.85 -9.94
CA HIS A 136 3.31 5.15 -10.57
C HIS A 136 1.83 5.52 -10.67
N ARG A 137 0.97 4.56 -11.07
CA ARG A 137 -0.49 4.76 -11.13
C ARG A 137 -1.10 5.00 -9.76
N LYS A 138 -0.63 4.32 -8.71
CA LYS A 138 -1.06 4.56 -7.32
C LYS A 138 -0.69 5.98 -6.86
N ILE A 139 0.52 6.44 -7.18
CA ILE A 139 0.96 7.83 -6.91
C ILE A 139 0.07 8.83 -7.66
N ALA A 140 -0.15 8.61 -8.96
CA ALA A 140 -1.01 9.49 -9.77
C ALA A 140 -2.44 9.58 -9.22
N LEU A 141 -3.01 8.46 -8.77
CA LEU A 141 -4.33 8.43 -8.13
C LEU A 141 -4.34 9.21 -6.81
N GLY A 142 -3.30 9.08 -5.99
CA GLY A 142 -3.16 9.88 -4.77
C GLY A 142 -3.09 11.37 -5.06
N THR A 143 -2.30 11.77 -6.06
CA THR A 143 -2.18 13.17 -6.52
C THR A 143 -3.52 13.71 -7.01
N GLU A 144 -4.26 12.94 -7.82
CA GLU A 144 -5.62 13.30 -8.29
C GLU A 144 -6.57 13.57 -7.12
N LEU A 145 -6.45 12.81 -6.04
CA LEU A 145 -7.28 12.95 -4.83
C LEU A 145 -6.75 14.01 -3.84
N GLY A 146 -5.66 14.70 -4.16
CA GLY A 146 -5.05 15.72 -3.32
C GLY A 146 -4.27 15.20 -2.12
N ILE A 147 -3.83 13.94 -2.15
CA ILE A 147 -2.97 13.34 -1.11
C ILE A 147 -1.53 13.77 -1.35
N PRO A 148 -0.89 14.51 -0.41
CA PRO A 148 0.36 15.22 -0.67
C PRO A 148 1.63 14.39 -0.49
N ALA A 149 1.55 13.18 0.07
CA ALA A 149 2.73 12.41 0.47
C ALA A 149 2.53 10.91 0.28
N GLY A 150 3.63 10.17 0.16
CA GLY A 150 3.65 8.71 0.16
C GLY A 150 4.95 8.18 0.74
N PHE A 151 4.89 6.97 1.27
CA PHE A 151 6.03 6.22 1.76
C PHE A 151 6.26 5.02 0.84
N LEU A 152 7.51 4.74 0.59
CA LEU A 152 7.97 3.61 -0.19
C LEU A 152 9.11 2.94 0.57
N ALA A 153 8.96 1.67 0.90
CA ALA A 153 10.01 0.90 1.55
C ALA A 153 11.10 0.54 0.51
N LEU A 154 12.30 1.12 0.67
CA LEU A 154 13.36 1.00 -0.33
C LEU A 154 13.79 -0.44 -0.64
N PRO A 155 14.01 -1.34 0.33
CA PRO A 155 14.41 -2.71 -0.01
C PRO A 155 13.40 -3.43 -0.90
N GLU A 156 12.10 -3.15 -0.70
CA GLU A 156 11.01 -3.77 -1.44
C GLU A 156 10.80 -3.15 -2.82
N ALA A 157 11.13 -1.87 -2.96
CA ALA A 157 10.88 -1.08 -4.16
C ALA A 157 12.10 -0.91 -5.06
N MET A 158 13.24 -1.49 -4.72
CA MET A 158 14.50 -1.29 -5.48
C MET A 158 14.36 -1.57 -6.98
N GLU A 159 13.62 -2.62 -7.34
CA GLU A 159 13.38 -2.97 -8.74
C GLU A 159 12.45 -1.98 -9.46
N ALA A 160 11.57 -1.30 -8.72
CA ALA A 160 10.62 -0.35 -9.28
C ALA A 160 11.19 1.08 -9.37
N LEU A 161 12.23 1.41 -8.61
CA LEU A 161 12.81 2.76 -8.52
C LEU A 161 13.23 3.37 -9.87
N PRO A 162 13.93 2.66 -10.78
CA PRO A 162 14.33 3.25 -12.06
C PRO A 162 13.13 3.77 -12.85
N ARG A 163 12.03 3.01 -12.84
CA ARG A 163 10.78 3.39 -13.51
C ARG A 163 10.08 4.57 -12.83
N LEU A 164 10.06 4.59 -11.49
CA LEU A 164 9.46 5.67 -10.72
C LEU A 164 10.22 6.99 -10.87
N LEU A 165 11.55 6.93 -11.07
CA LEU A 165 12.41 8.09 -11.25
C LEU A 165 12.54 8.53 -12.72
N GLY A 166 11.77 7.94 -13.64
CA GLY A 166 11.82 8.28 -15.07
C GLY A 166 13.12 7.89 -15.77
N LYS A 167 13.85 6.93 -15.23
CA LYS A 167 15.14 6.42 -15.76
C LYS A 167 14.99 5.05 -16.46
N GLY A 168 13.78 4.76 -16.95
CA GLY A 168 13.48 3.51 -17.65
C GLY A 168 13.10 3.71 -19.10
#